data_3a3a71152517f2256c2f6ee443364954
#
_entry.id   3a3a71152517f2256c2f6ee443364954
#
_cell.length_a   1.000
_cell.length_b   1.000
_cell.length_c   1.000
_cell.angle_alpha   90.00
_cell.angle_beta   90.00
_cell.angle_gamma   90.00
#
_symmetry.space_group_name_H-M   'P 1'
#
loop_
_entity.id
_entity.type
_entity.pdbx_description
1 polymer ?
#
loop_
_entity_poly.entity_id
_entity_poly.type
_entity_poly.pdbx_seq_one_letter_code
_entity_poly.pdbx_strand_id
1 'polypeptide(L)'
;SVLEEDAQASYAEIAERAEVSKPTVRKYIQKLEEEGVIVGYSADVDPKKLAGQSIALVGIDVASDCYVEATRNLKEIPEVEELYTSSGDHMLMAEVRAMDGDSLADVIEDKILALDGVTAAHPSFLQERLK
;
A
#
# COMPACT_ATOMS: atom_id res chain seq x y z
N SER A 1 14.19 1.51 11.37
CA SER A 1 13.77 1.61 12.77
C SER A 1 13.11 0.32 13.24
N VAL A 2 12.90 0.19 14.53
CA VAL A 2 12.25 -0.99 15.11
C VAL A 2 10.82 -1.16 14.57
N LEU A 3 10.09 -0.06 14.37
CA LEU A 3 8.74 -0.12 13.78
C LEU A 3 8.72 -0.53 12.33
N GLU A 4 9.76 -0.21 11.56
CA GLU A 4 9.89 -0.66 10.17
C GLU A 4 10.18 -2.16 10.12
N GLU A 5 10.90 -2.69 11.10
CA GLU A 5 11.20 -4.12 11.20
C GLU A 5 10.04 -4.92 11.78
N ASP A 6 9.34 -4.36 12.76
CA ASP A 6 8.24 -5.01 13.46
C ASP A 6 7.18 -3.98 13.86
N ALA A 7 6.20 -3.77 12.97
CA ALA A 7 5.12 -2.80 13.19
C ALA A 7 4.18 -3.19 14.34
N GLN A 8 4.23 -4.44 14.80
CA GLN A 8 3.39 -4.94 15.89
C GLN A 8 4.10 -4.99 17.25
N ALA A 9 5.34 -4.53 17.31
CA ALA A 9 6.08 -4.47 18.55
C ALA A 9 5.36 -3.57 19.58
N SER A 10 5.29 -4.02 20.82
CA SER A 10 4.76 -3.22 21.92
C SER A 10 5.73 -2.10 22.28
N TYR A 11 5.24 -1.06 22.98
CA TYR A 11 6.10 0.02 23.46
C TYR A 11 7.22 -0.49 24.37
N ALA A 12 6.95 -1.53 25.16
CA ALA A 12 7.97 -2.13 26.03
C ALA A 12 9.07 -2.81 25.22
N GLU A 13 8.69 -3.58 24.18
CA GLU A 13 9.63 -4.25 23.30
C GLU A 13 10.46 -3.25 22.48
N ILE A 14 9.84 -2.17 22.01
CA ILE A 14 10.53 -1.11 21.29
C ILE A 14 11.56 -0.43 22.22
N ALA A 15 11.18 -0.12 23.44
CA ALA A 15 12.06 0.50 24.42
C ALA A 15 13.27 -0.38 24.73
N GLU A 16 13.06 -1.68 24.92
CA GLU A 16 14.13 -2.64 25.18
C GLU A 16 15.09 -2.74 24.00
N ARG A 17 14.56 -2.90 22.78
CA ARG A 17 15.36 -3.03 21.56
C ARG A 17 16.12 -1.75 21.20
N ALA A 18 15.55 -0.59 21.48
CA ALA A 18 16.15 0.71 21.18
C ALA A 18 16.96 1.27 22.37
N GLU A 19 17.03 0.55 23.50
CA GLU A 19 17.77 0.96 24.70
C GLU A 19 17.30 2.31 25.28
N VAL A 20 15.99 2.59 25.19
CA VAL A 20 15.39 3.80 25.77
C VAL A 20 14.20 3.43 26.68
N SER A 21 13.73 4.38 27.47
CA SER A 21 12.59 4.15 28.35
C SER A 21 11.28 4.03 27.58
N LYS A 22 10.33 3.27 28.11
CA LYS A 22 8.98 3.12 27.55
C LYS A 22 8.24 4.46 27.39
N PRO A 23 8.25 5.38 28.37
CA PRO A 23 7.66 6.71 28.19
C PRO A 23 8.29 7.53 27.06
N THR A 24 9.60 7.41 26.87
CA THR A 24 10.32 8.09 25.78
C THR A 24 9.88 7.55 24.41
N VAL A 25 9.75 6.23 24.28
CA VAL A 25 9.27 5.58 23.05
C VAL A 25 7.85 6.04 22.73
N ARG A 26 6.95 6.02 23.72
CA ARG A 26 5.56 6.45 23.52
C ARG A 26 5.47 7.88 23.02
N LYS A 27 6.21 8.78 23.64
CA LYS A 27 6.23 10.20 23.27
C LYS A 27 6.74 10.38 21.83
N TYR A 28 7.78 9.67 21.44
CA TYR A 28 8.36 9.74 20.12
C TYR A 28 7.39 9.22 19.04
N ILE A 29 6.74 8.09 19.30
CA ILE A 29 5.74 7.51 18.38
C ILE A 29 4.55 8.44 18.22
N GLN A 30 4.02 9.00 19.32
CA GLN A 30 2.93 9.97 19.25
C GLN A 30 3.31 11.18 18.41
N LYS A 31 4.52 11.67 18.54
CA LYS A 31 5.00 12.79 17.74
C LYS A 31 5.04 12.45 16.24
N LEU A 32 5.51 11.26 15.88
CA LEU A 32 5.53 10.81 14.48
C LEU A 32 4.12 10.66 13.91
N GLU A 33 3.17 10.17 14.71
CA GLU A 33 1.77 10.06 14.30
C GLU A 33 1.14 11.44 14.10
N GLU A 34 1.36 12.37 15.04
CA GLU A 34 0.83 13.73 14.97
C GLU A 34 1.38 14.51 13.78
N GLU A 35 2.65 14.29 13.43
CA GLU A 35 3.31 14.94 12.29
C GLU A 35 3.00 14.24 10.96
N GLY A 36 2.26 13.14 10.97
CA GLY A 36 1.92 12.37 9.78
C GLY A 36 3.07 11.55 9.22
N VAL A 37 4.15 11.37 9.96
CA VAL A 37 5.28 10.52 9.55
C VAL A 37 4.88 9.04 9.64
N ILE A 38 4.16 8.68 10.71
CA ILE A 38 3.53 7.37 10.81
C ILE A 38 2.06 7.54 10.43
N VAL A 39 1.69 7.06 9.25
CA VAL A 39 0.32 7.18 8.73
C VAL A 39 -0.55 5.96 9.06
N GLY A 40 0.04 4.90 9.58
CA GLY A 40 -0.66 3.69 9.98
C GLY A 40 0.33 2.57 10.28
N TYR A 41 -0.22 1.40 10.55
CA TYR A 41 0.55 0.20 10.86
C TYR A 41 0.08 -0.93 9.95
N SER A 42 1.02 -1.59 9.28
CA SER A 42 0.74 -2.73 8.42
C SER A 42 1.84 -3.76 8.54
N ALA A 43 1.54 -5.01 8.15
CA ALA A 43 2.52 -6.07 8.12
C ALA A 43 3.16 -6.16 6.73
N ASP A 44 4.48 -6.33 6.68
CA ASP A 44 5.16 -6.72 5.46
C ASP A 44 4.95 -8.21 5.25
N VAL A 45 4.45 -8.60 4.09
CA VAL A 45 4.17 -10.00 3.78
C VAL A 45 4.89 -10.45 2.52
N ASP A 46 5.26 -11.74 2.50
CA ASP A 46 5.78 -12.38 1.31
C ASP A 46 4.57 -12.89 0.49
N PRO A 47 4.35 -12.38 -0.73
CA PRO A 47 3.19 -12.77 -1.53
C PRO A 47 3.07 -14.28 -1.74
N LYS A 48 4.19 -14.99 -1.84
CA LYS A 48 4.21 -16.44 -2.03
C LYS A 48 3.78 -17.22 -0.79
N LYS A 49 4.09 -16.65 0.39
CA LYS A 49 3.79 -17.29 1.68
C LYS A 49 2.43 -16.90 2.23
N LEU A 50 1.83 -15.87 1.69
CA LEU A 50 0.49 -15.44 2.06
C LEU A 50 -0.50 -16.34 1.34
N ALA A 51 -1.20 -17.19 2.09
CA ALA A 51 -2.05 -18.25 1.53
C ALA A 51 -3.05 -17.71 0.50
N GLY A 52 -2.85 -18.07 -0.76
CA GLY A 52 -3.77 -17.81 -1.87
C GLY A 52 -3.84 -16.38 -2.39
N GLN A 53 -3.16 -15.41 -1.78
CA GLN A 53 -3.22 -14.03 -2.25
C GLN A 53 -2.22 -13.73 -3.35
N SER A 54 -2.67 -12.90 -4.31
CA SER A 54 -1.84 -12.37 -5.39
C SER A 54 -1.76 -10.85 -5.27
N ILE A 55 -0.60 -10.30 -5.64
CA ILE A 55 -0.33 -8.87 -5.57
C ILE A 55 0.14 -8.39 -6.94
N ALA A 56 -0.34 -7.23 -7.36
CA ALA A 56 0.16 -6.53 -8.54
C ALA A 56 0.53 -5.09 -8.18
N LEU A 57 1.58 -4.58 -8.81
CA LEU A 57 1.85 -3.17 -8.89
C LEU A 57 1.28 -2.67 -10.22
N VAL A 58 0.38 -1.70 -10.16
CA VAL A 58 -0.36 -1.24 -11.33
C VAL A 58 -0.05 0.22 -11.59
N GLY A 59 0.55 0.51 -12.75
CA GLY A 59 0.67 1.87 -13.25
C GLY A 59 -0.66 2.30 -13.86
N ILE A 60 -1.21 3.43 -13.40
CA ILE A 60 -2.53 3.90 -13.82
C ILE A 60 -2.40 5.28 -14.43
N ASP A 61 -2.99 5.45 -15.62
CA ASP A 61 -3.10 6.73 -16.29
C ASP A 61 -4.54 7.20 -16.26
N VAL A 62 -4.74 8.48 -15.96
CA VAL A 62 -6.06 9.08 -15.89
C VAL A 62 -6.12 10.34 -16.75
N ALA A 63 -7.30 10.66 -17.28
CA ALA A 63 -7.51 11.90 -17.98
C ALA A 63 -7.35 13.08 -17.01
N SER A 64 -6.67 14.14 -17.44
CA SER A 64 -6.32 15.27 -16.57
C SER A 64 -7.55 15.98 -15.99
N ASP A 65 -8.64 16.05 -16.74
CA ASP A 65 -9.90 16.65 -16.30
C ASP A 65 -10.70 15.76 -15.33
N CYS A 66 -10.32 14.48 -15.20
CA CYS A 66 -10.97 13.51 -14.30
C CYS A 66 -10.07 13.11 -13.13
N TYR A 67 -8.90 13.72 -12.97
CA TYR A 67 -7.89 13.29 -12.01
C TYR A 67 -8.41 13.19 -10.56
N VAL A 68 -9.06 14.23 -10.08
CA VAL A 68 -9.54 14.27 -8.68
C VAL A 68 -10.59 13.20 -8.43
N GLU A 69 -11.56 13.07 -9.33
CA GLU A 69 -12.64 12.10 -9.20
C GLU A 69 -12.14 10.67 -9.36
N ALA A 70 -11.32 10.41 -10.36
CA ALA A 70 -10.73 9.08 -10.58
C ALA A 70 -9.89 8.64 -9.38
N THR A 71 -9.07 9.54 -8.84
CA THR A 71 -8.25 9.27 -7.65
C THR A 71 -9.12 8.94 -6.45
N ARG A 72 -10.20 9.69 -6.24
CA ARG A 72 -11.15 9.41 -5.17
C ARG A 72 -11.77 8.02 -5.32
N ASN A 73 -12.22 7.69 -6.52
CA ASN A 73 -12.87 6.40 -6.80
C ASN A 73 -11.89 5.23 -6.67
N LEU A 74 -10.62 5.42 -7.07
CA LEU A 74 -9.58 4.41 -6.87
C LEU A 74 -9.34 4.10 -5.39
N LYS A 75 -9.38 5.11 -4.53
CA LYS A 75 -9.24 4.93 -3.09
C LYS A 75 -10.37 4.11 -2.47
N GLU A 76 -11.55 4.12 -3.08
CA GLU A 76 -12.71 3.38 -2.58
C GLU A 76 -12.69 1.90 -2.95
N ILE A 77 -11.81 1.46 -3.85
CA ILE A 77 -11.70 0.06 -4.24
C ILE A 77 -11.01 -0.73 -3.12
N PRO A 78 -11.69 -1.71 -2.50
CA PRO A 78 -11.11 -2.45 -1.37
C PRO A 78 -9.79 -3.16 -1.69
N GLU A 79 -9.65 -3.68 -2.91
CA GLU A 79 -8.46 -4.40 -3.35
C GLU A 79 -7.26 -3.49 -3.61
N VAL A 80 -7.47 -2.18 -3.72
CA VAL A 80 -6.39 -1.19 -3.81
C VAL A 80 -5.88 -0.92 -2.40
N GLU A 81 -4.75 -1.52 -2.05
CA GLU A 81 -4.16 -1.41 -0.72
C GLU A 81 -3.39 -0.11 -0.53
N GLU A 82 -2.66 0.31 -1.55
CA GLU A 82 -1.88 1.53 -1.55
C GLU A 82 -1.99 2.22 -2.90
N LEU A 83 -2.00 3.55 -2.87
CA LEU A 83 -2.10 4.37 -4.07
C LEU A 83 -1.16 5.58 -3.92
N TYR A 84 -0.28 5.74 -4.90
CA TYR A 84 0.72 6.80 -4.93
C TYR A 84 0.59 7.63 -6.19
N THR A 85 0.88 8.93 -6.09
CA THR A 85 1.23 9.71 -7.27
C THR A 85 2.64 9.35 -7.70
N SER A 86 2.90 9.40 -9.00
CA SER A 86 4.19 9.01 -9.56
C SER A 86 4.66 10.03 -10.59
N SER A 87 5.96 10.27 -10.64
CA SER A 87 6.61 11.10 -11.66
C SER A 87 7.22 10.28 -12.78
N GLY A 88 7.06 8.94 -12.77
CA GLY A 88 7.58 8.05 -13.81
C GLY A 88 6.66 7.97 -15.03
N ASP A 89 6.60 6.80 -15.65
CA ASP A 89 5.86 6.57 -16.89
C ASP A 89 4.34 6.67 -16.71
N HIS A 90 3.85 6.52 -15.47
CA HIS A 90 2.42 6.56 -15.15
C HIS A 90 2.13 7.59 -14.09
N MET A 91 0.93 8.17 -14.14
CA MET A 91 0.52 9.22 -13.20
C MET A 91 0.33 8.70 -11.79
N LEU A 92 -0.18 7.47 -11.66
CA LEU A 92 -0.45 6.82 -10.39
C LEU A 92 0.17 5.43 -10.35
N MET A 93 0.56 5.00 -9.16
CA MET A 93 1.00 3.63 -8.90
C MET A 93 0.16 3.06 -7.78
N ALA A 94 -0.42 1.89 -8.01
CA ALA A 94 -1.27 1.22 -7.03
C ALA A 94 -0.71 -0.17 -6.67
N GLU A 95 -0.80 -0.52 -5.39
CA GLU A 95 -0.64 -1.90 -4.96
C GLU A 95 -2.04 -2.52 -4.84
N VAL A 96 -2.29 -3.57 -5.60
CA VAL A 96 -3.59 -4.23 -5.68
C VAL A 96 -3.44 -5.67 -5.23
N ARG A 97 -4.34 -6.13 -4.37
CA ARG A 97 -4.34 -7.50 -3.85
C ARG A 97 -5.67 -8.17 -4.07
N ALA A 98 -5.61 -9.46 -4.40
CA ALA A 98 -6.78 -10.32 -4.52
C ALA A 98 -6.44 -11.74 -4.11
N MET A 99 -7.45 -12.61 -4.01
CA MET A 99 -7.26 -13.98 -3.53
C MET A 99 -6.38 -14.84 -4.45
N ASP A 100 -6.46 -14.58 -5.76
CA ASP A 100 -5.67 -15.30 -6.78
C ASP A 100 -5.44 -14.40 -8.00
N GLY A 101 -4.69 -14.93 -8.97
CA GLY A 101 -4.36 -14.19 -10.18
C GLY A 101 -5.57 -13.84 -11.04
N ASP A 102 -6.55 -14.74 -11.14
CA ASP A 102 -7.75 -14.49 -11.93
C ASP A 102 -8.61 -13.40 -11.29
N SER A 103 -8.80 -13.46 -9.99
CA SER A 103 -9.51 -12.40 -9.23
C SER A 103 -8.80 -11.06 -9.35
N LEU A 104 -7.47 -11.07 -9.31
CA LEU A 104 -6.66 -9.87 -9.44
C LEU A 104 -6.82 -9.23 -10.82
N ALA A 105 -6.80 -10.05 -11.88
CA ALA A 105 -7.05 -9.58 -13.24
C ALA A 105 -8.46 -8.99 -13.38
N ASP A 106 -9.46 -9.62 -12.78
CA ASP A 106 -10.85 -9.13 -12.78
C ASP A 106 -10.98 -7.78 -12.07
N VAL A 107 -10.30 -7.61 -10.94
CA VAL A 107 -10.29 -6.32 -10.22
C VAL A 107 -9.72 -5.21 -11.11
N ILE A 108 -8.61 -5.48 -11.78
CA ILE A 108 -7.97 -4.49 -12.64
C ILE A 108 -8.88 -4.13 -13.81
N GLU A 109 -9.50 -5.11 -14.46
CA GLU A 109 -10.34 -4.89 -15.61
C GLU A 109 -11.71 -4.32 -15.22
N ASP A 110 -12.39 -4.90 -14.25
CA ASP A 110 -13.77 -4.57 -13.93
C ASP A 110 -13.93 -3.41 -12.95
N LYS A 111 -12.94 -3.16 -12.10
CA LYS A 111 -13.00 -2.11 -11.08
C LYS A 111 -12.10 -0.92 -11.38
N ILE A 112 -10.90 -1.13 -11.90
CA ILE A 112 -9.95 -0.05 -12.17
C ILE A 112 -10.17 0.52 -13.56
N LEU A 113 -10.06 -0.29 -14.59
CA LEU A 113 -10.25 0.16 -15.98
C LEU A 113 -11.67 0.63 -16.27
N ALA A 114 -12.65 0.13 -15.52
CA ALA A 114 -14.06 0.53 -15.68
C ALA A 114 -14.37 1.91 -15.09
N LEU A 115 -13.48 2.49 -14.28
CA LEU A 115 -13.69 3.82 -13.71
C LEU A 115 -13.62 4.91 -14.77
N ASP A 116 -14.56 5.86 -14.67
CA ASP A 116 -14.52 7.05 -15.53
C ASP A 116 -13.21 7.80 -15.32
N GLY A 117 -12.57 8.18 -16.40
CA GLY A 117 -11.33 8.94 -16.37
C GLY A 117 -10.06 8.08 -16.34
N VAL A 118 -10.15 6.80 -16.02
CA VAL A 118 -8.99 5.89 -16.14
C VAL A 118 -8.82 5.53 -17.63
N THR A 119 -7.68 5.91 -18.18
CA THR A 119 -7.38 5.70 -19.62
C THR A 119 -6.58 4.45 -19.86
N ALA A 120 -5.75 4.02 -18.90
CA ALA A 120 -4.93 2.82 -19.03
C ALA A 120 -4.52 2.29 -17.67
N ALA A 121 -4.31 0.99 -17.59
CA ALA A 121 -3.73 0.32 -16.43
C ALA A 121 -2.69 -0.70 -16.91
N HIS A 122 -1.51 -0.66 -16.29
CA HIS A 122 -0.37 -1.49 -16.66
C HIS A 122 0.07 -2.31 -15.45
N PRO A 123 -0.44 -3.54 -15.29
CA PRO A 123 -0.11 -4.36 -14.13
C PRO A 123 1.22 -5.08 -14.28
N SER A 124 1.94 -5.17 -13.16
CA SER A 124 3.09 -6.06 -12.98
C SER A 124 2.75 -7.00 -11.84
N PHE A 125 2.52 -8.26 -12.15
CA PHE A 125 2.17 -9.27 -11.14
C PHE A 125 3.41 -9.71 -10.40
N LEU A 126 3.40 -9.56 -9.08
CA LEU A 126 4.53 -9.94 -8.25
C LEU A 126 4.60 -11.47 -8.15
N GLN A 127 5.77 -12.02 -8.42
CA GLN A 127 5.98 -13.47 -8.44
C GLN A 127 6.58 -13.96 -7.14
N GLU A 128 7.69 -13.36 -6.75
CA GLU A 128 8.50 -13.84 -5.64
C GLU A 128 9.24 -12.69 -4.98
N ARG A 129 9.24 -12.68 -3.66
CA ARG A 129 10.04 -11.72 -2.91
C ARG A 129 11.45 -12.26 -2.75
N LEU A 130 12.43 -11.53 -3.28
CA LEU A 130 13.83 -11.94 -3.24
C LEU A 130 14.61 -11.35 -2.04
N LYS A 131 14.02 -10.31 -1.42
CA LYS A 131 14.67 -9.67 -0.28
C LYS A 131 13.65 -9.09 0.68
#